data_153f0ebc1c1207a9df0f957d13e5aaca
#
_entry.id   153f0ebc1c1207a9df0f957d13e5aaca
#
_cell.length_a   1.000
_cell.length_b   1.000
_cell.length_c   1.000
_cell.angle_alpha   90.00
_cell.angle_beta   90.00
_cell.angle_gamma   90.00
#
_symmetry.space_group_name_H-M   'P 1'
#
loop_
_entity.id
_entity.type
_entity.pdbx_description
1 polymer ?
#
loop_
_entity_poly.entity_id
_entity_poly.type
_entity_poly.pdbx_seq_one_letter_code
_entity_poly.pdbx_strand_id
1 'polypeptide(L)'
;MNDFLKNDDILVLSDSYWDAPKRVRHKMPLAWAREGNRVLWIESPFLYYDRTFPGKLSASLAGGIREKEERLFVARAFPGIRGLLYLGSPGRMLLNLHYRLLARRIGKYLAKLDMKPRLLVLWQEACFHPLIPLIDHKISIYYANDIYGYGKARPRDQLVLKDCCKSVDAVFATSRAVHDQLKVHNPRTRHIPHAVDLEWWERNHESVPEEYNRIPPPRVVFTGVVDSRIDGAFLQAVAGGSPRFQFIMVGPMKGAGVGLDRTITAKNVHFLGGKSPDELPGYIQGADILMFPYGKGELCDHIGLPLKFYEYCISGKPILSTPFTSFETESRQLVYVRSTPEEWIAGIRDLLSGGQGGELKAKARIELAVQNTYRHRIKEQKRFLSETAGGIDGK
;
A
#
# COMPACT_ATOMS: atom_id res chain seq x y z
N MET A 1 32.47 2.47 -0.24
CA MET A 1 31.13 1.97 -0.64
C MET A 1 30.06 2.92 -0.11
N ASN A 2 29.24 3.50 -0.97
CA ASN A 2 28.12 4.35 -0.54
C ASN A 2 27.01 3.45 0.05
N ASP A 3 27.01 3.24 1.37
CA ASP A 3 26.05 2.41 2.09
C ASP A 3 24.78 3.26 2.35
N PHE A 4 23.76 3.12 1.50
CA PHE A 4 22.48 3.80 1.63
C PHE A 4 21.59 3.13 2.67
N LEU A 5 20.65 3.89 3.22
CA LEU A 5 19.67 3.45 4.22
C LEU A 5 20.32 2.89 5.51
N LYS A 6 21.42 3.51 5.93
CA LYS A 6 22.09 3.19 7.18
C LYS A 6 22.52 4.49 7.86
N ASN A 7 21.79 4.88 8.90
CA ASN A 7 21.93 6.18 9.58
C ASN A 7 21.81 7.39 8.63
N ASP A 8 21.02 7.24 7.56
CA ASP A 8 20.79 8.31 6.60
C ASP A 8 19.60 9.19 6.99
N ASP A 9 19.59 10.40 6.47
CA ASP A 9 18.44 11.27 6.47
C ASP A 9 17.63 11.02 5.21
N ILE A 10 16.34 10.76 5.39
CA ILE A 10 15.40 10.46 4.32
C ILE A 10 14.27 11.49 4.35
N LEU A 11 14.05 12.18 3.24
CA LEU A 11 12.90 13.05 3.06
C LEU A 11 11.85 12.35 2.20
N VAL A 12 10.64 12.20 2.72
CA VAL A 12 9.52 11.59 2.02
C VAL A 12 8.45 12.65 1.73
N LEU A 13 8.15 12.85 0.46
CA LEU A 13 7.03 13.67 0.00
C LEU A 13 5.87 12.74 -0.34
N SER A 14 4.79 12.76 0.46
CA SER A 14 3.69 11.81 0.34
C SER A 14 2.42 12.44 -0.23
N ASP A 15 1.64 11.63 -0.94
CA ASP A 15 0.27 11.94 -1.37
C ASP A 15 -0.77 11.78 -0.25
N SER A 16 -0.37 11.40 0.96
CA SER A 16 -1.24 11.00 2.06
C SER A 16 -0.95 11.73 3.35
N TYR A 17 -1.94 11.74 4.23
CA TYR A 17 -1.78 12.16 5.63
C TYR A 17 -1.30 10.98 6.48
N TRP A 18 -0.48 11.26 7.51
CA TRP A 18 0.06 10.22 8.39
C TRP A 18 -1.03 9.50 9.18
N ASP A 19 -2.06 10.22 9.60
CA ASP A 19 -3.17 9.68 10.38
C ASP A 19 -4.24 8.96 9.51
N ALA A 20 -4.01 8.85 8.19
CA ALA A 20 -4.82 8.01 7.31
C ALA A 20 -4.59 6.51 7.59
N PRO A 21 -5.50 5.61 7.13
CA PRO A 21 -5.31 4.18 7.30
C PRO A 21 -3.95 3.71 6.83
N LYS A 22 -3.22 2.98 7.69
CA LYS A 22 -1.84 2.57 7.45
C LYS A 22 -1.73 1.67 6.22
N ARG A 23 -0.87 2.07 5.30
CA ARG A 23 -0.55 1.36 4.04
C ARG A 23 0.97 1.23 3.92
N VAL A 24 1.44 0.59 2.86
CA VAL A 24 2.88 0.45 2.61
C VAL A 24 3.64 1.77 2.67
N ARG A 25 3.01 2.88 2.23
CA ARG A 25 3.58 4.24 2.30
C ARG A 25 3.87 4.72 3.73
N HIS A 26 3.20 4.17 4.74
CA HIS A 26 3.45 4.45 6.15
C HIS A 26 4.40 3.41 6.77
N LYS A 27 4.20 2.12 6.42
CA LYS A 27 4.96 1.00 6.98
C LYS A 27 6.44 1.02 6.54
N MET A 28 6.73 1.39 5.28
CA MET A 28 8.12 1.44 4.80
C MET A 28 8.95 2.56 5.45
N PRO A 29 8.49 3.83 5.53
CA PRO A 29 9.19 4.87 6.27
C PRO A 29 9.42 4.53 7.74
N LEU A 30 8.45 3.88 8.38
CA LEU A 30 8.61 3.37 9.74
C LEU A 30 9.71 2.30 9.81
N ALA A 31 9.75 1.38 8.85
CA ALA A 31 10.80 0.38 8.77
C ALA A 31 12.19 1.00 8.53
N TRP A 32 12.29 2.03 7.70
CA TRP A 32 13.56 2.78 7.55
C TRP A 32 14.00 3.41 8.86
N ALA A 33 13.09 4.01 9.63
CA ALA A 33 13.40 4.61 10.93
C ALA A 33 13.89 3.55 11.94
N ARG A 34 13.23 2.40 12.01
CA ARG A 34 13.63 1.26 12.85
C ARG A 34 15.00 0.68 12.48
N GLU A 35 15.42 0.77 11.22
CA GLU A 35 16.77 0.41 10.75
C GLU A 35 17.81 1.52 10.99
N GLY A 36 17.48 2.55 11.80
CA GLY A 36 18.38 3.59 12.26
C GLY A 36 18.43 4.86 11.42
N ASN A 37 17.65 4.96 10.34
CA ASN A 37 17.60 6.18 9.54
C ASN A 37 16.70 7.24 10.20
N ARG A 38 16.95 8.53 9.95
CA ARG A 38 16.02 9.59 10.32
C ARG A 38 15.10 9.90 9.14
N VAL A 39 13.81 9.89 9.36
CA VAL A 39 12.81 10.06 8.30
C VAL A 39 11.98 11.31 8.58
N LEU A 40 11.98 12.26 7.66
CA LEU A 40 11.02 13.36 7.63
C LEU A 40 9.95 13.08 6.57
N TRP A 41 8.74 12.84 7.03
CA TRP A 41 7.56 12.65 6.20
C TRP A 41 6.80 13.96 6.04
N ILE A 42 6.66 14.44 4.82
CA ILE A 42 5.81 15.58 4.50
C ILE A 42 4.45 15.07 4.07
N GLU A 43 3.42 15.43 4.84
CA GLU A 43 2.02 15.13 4.50
C GLU A 43 1.61 15.83 3.20
N SER A 44 0.63 15.27 2.50
CA SER A 44 0.17 15.78 1.21
C SER A 44 -0.01 17.30 1.21
N PRO A 45 0.67 18.04 0.32
CA PRO A 45 0.47 19.48 0.18
C PRO A 45 -0.82 19.82 -0.57
N PHE A 46 -1.41 18.85 -1.28
CA PHE A 46 -2.61 19.10 -2.06
C PHE A 46 -3.85 18.83 -1.24
N LEU A 47 -4.68 19.88 -1.09
CA LEU A 47 -5.96 19.79 -0.42
C LEU A 47 -7.03 19.36 -1.40
N TYR A 48 -7.77 18.34 -1.04
CA TYR A 48 -9.00 17.97 -1.73
C TYR A 48 -10.17 18.70 -1.06
N TYR A 49 -11.04 19.28 -1.88
CA TYR A 49 -12.25 19.97 -1.39
C TYR A 49 -13.25 18.90 -0.91
N ASP A 50 -13.28 18.66 0.39
CA ASP A 50 -14.21 17.78 1.09
C ASP A 50 -14.71 18.45 2.40
N ARG A 51 -15.57 17.78 3.15
CA ARG A 51 -16.12 18.31 4.43
C ARG A 51 -15.04 18.62 5.48
N THR A 52 -13.86 18.07 5.36
CA THR A 52 -12.71 18.27 6.26
C THR A 52 -11.76 19.38 5.76
N PHE A 53 -12.04 19.98 4.61
CA PHE A 53 -11.18 20.97 3.96
C PHE A 53 -10.78 22.14 4.86
N PRO A 54 -11.72 22.82 5.60
CA PRO A 54 -11.33 23.96 6.45
C PRO A 54 -10.32 23.60 7.53
N GLY A 55 -10.53 22.46 8.20
CA GLY A 55 -9.60 21.96 9.21
C GLY A 55 -8.25 21.56 8.66
N LYS A 56 -8.21 20.91 7.49
CA LYS A 56 -6.98 20.56 6.78
C LYS A 56 -6.21 21.80 6.34
N LEU A 57 -6.90 22.80 5.82
CA LEU A 57 -6.31 24.08 5.40
C LEU A 57 -5.68 24.81 6.59
N SER A 58 -6.43 25.03 7.65
CA SER A 58 -5.96 25.65 8.90
C SER A 58 -4.72 24.94 9.44
N ALA A 59 -4.77 23.61 9.55
CA ALA A 59 -3.66 22.81 10.02
C ALA A 59 -2.42 22.86 9.12
N SER A 60 -2.62 22.93 7.79
CA SER A 60 -1.50 23.07 6.84
C SER A 60 -0.87 24.47 6.88
N LEU A 61 -1.68 25.52 7.08
CA LEU A 61 -1.18 26.89 7.27
C LEU A 61 -0.37 27.01 8.57
N ALA A 62 -0.86 26.46 9.67
CA ALA A 62 -0.16 26.43 10.95
C ALA A 62 1.19 25.71 10.86
N GLY A 63 1.29 24.66 10.05
CA GLY A 63 2.49 23.86 9.90
C GLY A 63 2.82 23.06 11.16
N GLY A 64 4.11 22.79 11.38
CA GLY A 64 4.63 22.09 12.55
C GLY A 64 5.23 20.73 12.23
N ILE A 65 6.11 20.29 13.11
CA ILE A 65 6.74 18.97 13.08
C ILE A 65 6.24 18.21 14.31
N ARG A 66 5.89 16.93 14.11
CA ARG A 66 5.50 16.01 15.17
C ARG A 66 6.37 14.77 15.07
N GLU A 67 7.00 14.38 16.14
CA GLU A 67 7.62 13.05 16.21
C GLU A 67 6.52 12.01 16.43
N LYS A 68 6.48 10.98 15.61
CA LYS A 68 5.47 9.91 15.64
C LYS A 68 6.01 8.61 16.17
N GLU A 69 7.26 8.35 15.91
CA GLU A 69 8.05 7.22 16.37
C GLU A 69 9.50 7.71 16.51
N GLU A 70 10.34 6.98 17.20
CA GLU A 70 11.76 7.29 17.27
C GLU A 70 12.35 7.46 15.86
N ARG A 71 13.01 8.61 15.60
CA ARG A 71 13.60 8.96 14.29
C ARG A 71 12.61 9.17 13.14
N LEU A 72 11.31 9.17 13.40
CA LEU A 72 10.27 9.42 12.39
C LEU A 72 9.49 10.69 12.71
N PHE A 73 9.71 11.70 11.91
CA PHE A 73 9.10 13.02 12.02
C PHE A 73 8.07 13.21 10.91
N VAL A 74 6.93 13.78 11.27
CA VAL A 74 5.84 14.09 10.35
C VAL A 74 5.62 15.60 10.37
N ALA A 75 5.62 16.22 9.20
CA ALA A 75 5.38 17.64 9.06
C ALA A 75 4.32 17.94 8.00
N ARG A 76 3.62 19.07 8.19
CA ARG A 76 2.60 19.52 7.26
C ARG A 76 3.18 20.41 6.18
N ALA A 77 2.77 20.11 4.95
CA ALA A 77 3.12 20.91 3.80
C ALA A 77 2.41 22.27 3.79
N PHE A 78 2.95 23.21 3.02
CA PHE A 78 2.22 24.43 2.65
C PHE A 78 1.09 24.04 1.68
N PRO A 79 -0.16 24.53 1.91
CA PRO A 79 -1.30 24.07 1.13
C PRO A 79 -1.21 24.50 -0.35
N GLY A 80 -1.57 23.59 -1.25
CA GLY A 80 -1.62 23.79 -2.68
C GLY A 80 -2.90 23.25 -3.30
N ILE A 81 -3.24 23.72 -4.47
CA ILE A 81 -4.43 23.30 -5.21
C ILE A 81 -3.99 22.53 -6.46
N ARG A 82 -4.23 21.22 -6.46
CA ARG A 82 -3.88 20.33 -7.59
C ARG A 82 -4.54 20.79 -8.91
N GLY A 83 -5.72 21.39 -8.85
CA GLY A 83 -6.43 21.92 -10.01
C GLY A 83 -5.63 22.92 -10.84
N LEU A 84 -4.66 23.62 -10.25
CA LEU A 84 -3.78 24.55 -10.97
C LEU A 84 -2.95 23.87 -12.07
N LEU A 85 -2.72 22.56 -11.98
CA LEU A 85 -2.07 21.77 -13.04
C LEU A 85 -2.80 21.85 -14.38
N TYR A 86 -4.09 22.12 -14.38
CA TYR A 86 -4.95 22.13 -15.57
C TYR A 86 -5.26 23.53 -16.12
N LEU A 87 -4.78 24.61 -15.48
CA LEU A 87 -5.07 25.99 -15.84
C LEU A 87 -4.05 26.63 -16.81
N GLY A 88 -3.29 25.82 -17.56
CA GLY A 88 -2.34 26.34 -18.55
C GLY A 88 -1.19 27.16 -17.93
N SER A 89 -0.77 28.25 -18.62
CA SER A 89 0.40 29.07 -18.21
C SER A 89 0.21 29.78 -16.87
N PRO A 90 -0.93 30.42 -16.56
CA PRO A 90 -1.15 31.04 -15.24
C PRO A 90 -1.10 30.02 -14.10
N GLY A 91 -1.72 28.86 -14.30
CA GLY A 91 -1.68 27.78 -13.31
C GLY A 91 -0.26 27.28 -13.05
N ARG A 92 0.57 27.15 -14.09
CA ARG A 92 1.99 26.76 -13.95
C ARG A 92 2.80 27.79 -13.16
N MET A 93 2.58 29.07 -13.39
CA MET A 93 3.27 30.13 -12.65
C MET A 93 2.94 30.08 -11.15
N LEU A 94 1.65 29.93 -10.81
CA LEU A 94 1.19 29.78 -9.41
C LEU A 94 1.73 28.50 -8.77
N LEU A 95 1.79 27.38 -9.50
CA LEU A 95 2.39 26.15 -9.01
C LEU A 95 3.89 26.29 -8.76
N ASN A 96 4.63 26.97 -9.64
CA ASN A 96 6.06 27.22 -9.43
C ASN A 96 6.30 28.04 -8.17
N LEU A 97 5.48 29.08 -7.92
CA LEU A 97 5.54 29.84 -6.67
C LEU A 97 5.22 28.93 -5.47
N HIS A 98 4.17 28.10 -5.57
CA HIS A 98 3.81 27.14 -4.53
C HIS A 98 4.98 26.18 -4.22
N TYR A 99 5.62 25.59 -5.24
CA TYR A 99 6.77 24.69 -5.02
C TYR A 99 7.94 25.41 -4.35
N ARG A 100 8.24 26.64 -4.70
CA ARG A 100 9.28 27.44 -4.02
C ARG A 100 8.95 27.70 -2.54
N LEU A 101 7.69 28.01 -2.23
CA LEU A 101 7.24 28.22 -0.86
C LEU A 101 7.28 26.90 -0.07
N LEU A 102 6.86 25.80 -0.70
CA LEU A 102 6.92 24.46 -0.11
C LEU A 102 8.37 24.04 0.17
N ALA A 103 9.27 24.22 -0.79
CA ALA A 103 10.69 23.91 -0.62
C ALA A 103 11.32 24.74 0.51
N ARG A 104 11.01 26.04 0.61
CA ARG A 104 11.44 26.90 1.72
C ARG A 104 10.94 26.40 3.08
N ARG A 105 9.68 25.94 3.16
CA ARG A 105 9.12 25.38 4.40
C ARG A 105 9.81 24.07 4.76
N ILE A 106 10.01 23.18 3.79
CA ILE A 106 10.74 21.91 3.99
C ILE A 106 12.16 22.21 4.47
N GLY A 107 12.87 23.16 3.86
CA GLY A 107 14.20 23.57 4.29
C GLY A 107 14.25 24.05 5.75
N LYS A 108 13.21 24.80 6.21
CA LYS A 108 13.09 25.17 7.63
C LYS A 108 12.89 23.95 8.56
N TYR A 109 12.14 22.94 8.13
CA TYR A 109 11.95 21.71 8.88
C TYR A 109 13.25 20.91 8.97
N LEU A 110 13.95 20.75 7.84
CA LEU A 110 15.25 20.09 7.80
C LEU A 110 16.28 20.78 8.68
N ALA A 111 16.37 22.12 8.64
CA ALA A 111 17.25 22.88 9.49
C ALA A 111 16.90 22.72 10.98
N LYS A 112 15.61 22.72 11.35
CA LYS A 112 15.17 22.53 12.73
C LYS A 112 15.50 21.15 13.28
N LEU A 113 15.53 20.12 12.42
CA LEU A 113 15.87 18.74 12.77
C LEU A 113 17.37 18.43 12.58
N ASP A 114 18.15 19.38 12.10
CA ASP A 114 19.54 19.17 11.66
C ASP A 114 19.66 17.95 10.72
N MET A 115 18.77 17.90 9.69
CA MET A 115 18.73 16.82 8.71
C MET A 115 19.29 17.28 7.36
N LYS A 116 20.09 16.41 6.73
CA LYS A 116 20.63 16.58 5.36
C LYS A 116 20.25 15.35 4.54
N PRO A 117 19.13 15.38 3.82
CA PRO A 117 18.61 14.22 3.12
C PRO A 117 19.62 13.65 2.13
N ARG A 118 20.00 12.39 2.30
CA ARG A 118 20.69 11.62 1.26
C ARG A 118 19.71 11.03 0.26
N LEU A 119 18.48 10.72 0.70
CA LEU A 119 17.43 10.16 -0.13
C LEU A 119 16.19 11.08 -0.10
N LEU A 120 15.77 11.50 -1.29
CA LEU A 120 14.50 12.17 -1.53
C LEU A 120 13.52 11.19 -2.16
N VAL A 121 12.38 10.95 -1.52
CA VAL A 121 11.36 9.99 -1.97
C VAL A 121 10.09 10.73 -2.35
N LEU A 122 9.71 10.64 -3.61
CA LEU A 122 8.40 11.09 -4.09
C LEU A 122 7.45 9.88 -4.03
N TRP A 123 6.57 9.85 -3.03
CA TRP A 123 5.73 8.68 -2.82
C TRP A 123 4.38 8.82 -3.51
N GLN A 124 4.17 8.07 -4.59
CA GLN A 124 2.95 7.98 -5.41
C GLN A 124 2.52 9.28 -6.10
N GLU A 125 2.96 10.44 -5.69
CA GLU A 125 2.54 11.74 -6.25
C GLU A 125 3.60 12.30 -7.19
N ALA A 126 3.42 12.05 -8.49
CA ALA A 126 4.34 12.49 -9.53
C ALA A 126 4.43 14.02 -9.65
N CYS A 127 3.40 14.77 -9.20
CA CYS A 127 3.39 16.23 -9.21
C CYS A 127 4.47 16.86 -8.32
N PHE A 128 5.15 16.08 -7.47
CA PHE A 128 6.25 16.61 -6.65
C PHE A 128 7.58 16.76 -7.40
N HIS A 129 7.71 16.24 -8.62
CA HIS A 129 8.98 16.28 -9.35
C HIS A 129 9.61 17.68 -9.48
N PRO A 130 8.85 18.82 -9.55
CA PRO A 130 9.47 20.15 -9.60
C PRO A 130 10.17 20.55 -8.28
N LEU A 131 9.99 19.79 -7.19
CA LEU A 131 10.72 20.02 -5.94
C LEU A 131 12.13 19.43 -5.95
N ILE A 132 12.42 18.47 -6.83
CA ILE A 132 13.72 17.80 -6.90
C ILE A 132 14.87 18.82 -6.98
N PRO A 133 14.90 19.77 -7.94
CA PRO A 133 15.99 20.74 -8.04
C PRO A 133 15.97 21.82 -6.95
N LEU A 134 14.95 21.87 -6.10
CA LEU A 134 14.79 22.89 -5.05
C LEU A 134 15.19 22.39 -3.65
N ILE A 135 15.49 21.11 -3.52
CA ILE A 135 15.83 20.46 -2.24
C ILE A 135 17.18 19.77 -2.41
N ASP A 136 18.12 20.07 -1.51
CA ASP A 136 19.42 19.39 -1.52
C ASP A 136 19.26 17.93 -1.08
N HIS A 137 19.80 17.00 -1.89
CA HIS A 137 19.76 15.56 -1.66
C HIS A 137 20.81 14.85 -2.54
N LYS A 138 21.12 13.60 -2.23
CA LYS A 138 22.09 12.83 -3.05
C LYS A 138 21.40 11.99 -4.13
N ILE A 139 20.30 11.32 -3.81
CA ILE A 139 19.52 10.49 -4.73
C ILE A 139 18.03 10.79 -4.56
N SER A 140 17.32 10.88 -5.67
CA SER A 140 15.87 10.99 -5.73
C SER A 140 15.22 9.73 -6.27
N ILE A 141 14.13 9.29 -5.65
CA ILE A 141 13.34 8.15 -6.14
C ILE A 141 11.85 8.50 -6.24
N TYR A 142 11.20 7.94 -7.24
CA TYR A 142 9.75 7.86 -7.30
C TYR A 142 9.30 6.48 -6.82
N TYR A 143 8.48 6.43 -5.77
CA TYR A 143 7.96 5.17 -5.22
C TYR A 143 6.50 4.99 -5.65
N ALA A 144 6.28 4.14 -6.65
CA ALA A 144 4.99 3.86 -7.26
C ALA A 144 4.32 2.62 -6.64
N ASN A 145 3.23 2.81 -5.89
CA ASN A 145 2.45 1.70 -5.35
C ASN A 145 1.43 1.16 -6.33
N ASP A 146 0.82 2.08 -7.09
CA ASP A 146 -0.27 1.80 -8.02
C ASP A 146 -0.01 2.55 -9.33
N ILE A 147 -0.73 2.20 -10.38
CA ILE A 147 -0.71 2.96 -11.62
C ILE A 147 -1.22 4.38 -11.34
N TYR A 148 -0.41 5.38 -11.63
CA TYR A 148 -0.73 6.78 -11.40
C TYR A 148 -1.95 7.21 -12.20
N GLY A 149 -2.97 7.74 -11.50
CA GLY A 149 -4.21 8.21 -12.13
C GLY A 149 -5.10 7.11 -12.70
N TYR A 150 -4.91 5.86 -12.31
CA TYR A 150 -5.67 4.71 -12.79
C TYR A 150 -7.18 4.94 -12.83
N GLY A 151 -7.85 4.57 -13.93
CA GLY A 151 -9.30 4.70 -14.15
C GLY A 151 -9.79 6.16 -14.27
N LYS A 152 -8.93 7.15 -13.97
CA LYS A 152 -9.24 8.60 -14.02
C LYS A 152 -8.09 9.42 -14.58
N ALA A 153 -7.06 8.78 -15.12
CA ALA A 153 -5.89 9.46 -15.65
C ALA A 153 -6.28 10.32 -16.85
N ARG A 154 -6.04 11.63 -16.73
CA ARG A 154 -6.15 12.57 -17.86
C ARG A 154 -4.84 12.53 -18.66
N PRO A 155 -4.84 12.92 -19.95
CA PRO A 155 -3.60 12.97 -20.73
C PRO A 155 -2.47 13.73 -20.03
N ARG A 156 -2.81 14.80 -19.31
CA ARG A 156 -1.84 15.57 -18.53
C ARG A 156 -1.22 14.81 -17.36
N ASP A 157 -1.97 13.93 -16.70
CA ASP A 157 -1.44 13.10 -15.61
C ASP A 157 -0.36 12.14 -16.12
N GLN A 158 -0.52 11.62 -17.34
CA GLN A 158 0.49 10.78 -18.00
C GLN A 158 1.77 11.56 -18.33
N LEU A 159 1.64 12.83 -18.77
CA LEU A 159 2.79 13.70 -19.00
C LEU A 159 3.54 13.98 -17.70
N VAL A 160 2.83 14.32 -16.63
CA VAL A 160 3.41 14.58 -15.31
C VAL A 160 4.14 13.34 -14.78
N LEU A 161 3.56 12.14 -14.97
CA LEU A 161 4.20 10.88 -14.58
C LEU A 161 5.49 10.63 -15.37
N LYS A 162 5.44 10.81 -16.68
CA LYS A 162 6.61 10.69 -17.57
C LYS A 162 7.72 11.66 -17.16
N ASP A 163 7.37 12.93 -16.90
CA ASP A 163 8.32 13.96 -16.49
C ASP A 163 8.92 13.64 -15.11
N CYS A 164 8.10 13.17 -14.17
CA CYS A 164 8.56 12.69 -12.87
C CYS A 164 9.57 11.55 -13.02
N CYS A 165 9.22 10.49 -13.76
CA CYS A 165 10.11 9.35 -13.96
C CYS A 165 11.44 9.74 -14.60
N LYS A 166 11.46 10.72 -15.50
CA LYS A 166 12.69 11.23 -16.11
C LYS A 166 13.53 12.10 -15.17
N SER A 167 12.88 12.75 -14.20
CA SER A 167 13.53 13.69 -13.28
C SER A 167 14.17 13.01 -12.07
N VAL A 168 13.71 11.82 -11.71
CA VAL A 168 14.28 11.05 -10.59
C VAL A 168 15.43 10.16 -11.02
N ASP A 169 16.34 9.88 -10.10
CA ASP A 169 17.48 8.99 -10.34
C ASP A 169 17.05 7.54 -10.50
N ALA A 170 15.99 7.11 -9.79
CA ALA A 170 15.46 5.76 -9.85
C ALA A 170 13.96 5.69 -9.56
N VAL A 171 13.34 4.57 -9.92
CA VAL A 171 11.93 4.29 -9.66
C VAL A 171 11.79 2.95 -8.92
N PHE A 172 11.02 2.93 -7.83
CA PHE A 172 10.55 1.71 -7.18
C PHE A 172 9.09 1.45 -7.53
N ALA A 173 8.79 0.27 -8.02
CA ALA A 173 7.46 -0.16 -8.40
C ALA A 173 7.04 -1.38 -7.57
N THR A 174 5.84 -1.37 -6.99
CA THR A 174 5.38 -2.45 -6.10
C THR A 174 4.77 -3.64 -6.83
N SER A 175 4.52 -3.52 -8.14
CA SER A 175 4.05 -4.63 -8.97
C SER A 175 4.79 -4.68 -10.30
N ARG A 176 4.75 -5.85 -10.96
CA ARG A 176 5.34 -6.01 -12.30
C ARG A 176 4.65 -5.14 -13.34
N ALA A 177 3.33 -5.01 -13.26
CA ALA A 177 2.56 -4.16 -14.17
C ALA A 177 3.02 -2.68 -14.07
N VAL A 178 3.17 -2.16 -12.84
CA VAL A 178 3.70 -0.81 -12.61
C VAL A 178 5.15 -0.69 -13.05
N HIS A 179 5.99 -1.71 -12.76
CA HIS A 179 7.38 -1.74 -13.21
C HIS A 179 7.47 -1.66 -14.74
N ASP A 180 6.73 -2.50 -15.46
CA ASP A 180 6.78 -2.57 -16.92
C ASP A 180 6.27 -1.29 -17.59
N GLN A 181 5.28 -0.64 -16.98
CA GLN A 181 4.80 0.67 -17.41
C GLN A 181 5.86 1.77 -17.22
N LEU A 182 6.59 1.77 -16.11
CA LEU A 182 7.48 2.89 -15.75
C LEU A 182 8.90 2.73 -16.29
N LYS A 183 9.39 1.50 -16.50
CA LYS A 183 10.75 1.26 -17.02
C LYS A 183 11.00 1.88 -18.39
N VAL A 184 9.97 2.11 -19.20
CA VAL A 184 10.07 2.79 -20.50
C VAL A 184 10.40 4.28 -20.35
N HIS A 185 10.15 4.86 -19.19
CA HIS A 185 10.41 6.27 -18.88
C HIS A 185 11.68 6.45 -18.04
N ASN A 186 12.03 5.45 -17.22
CA ASN A 186 13.27 5.43 -16.46
C ASN A 186 13.83 3.98 -16.43
N PRO A 187 14.95 3.70 -17.12
CA PRO A 187 15.54 2.36 -17.16
C PRO A 187 16.04 1.88 -15.78
N ARG A 188 16.28 2.81 -14.83
CA ARG A 188 16.58 2.49 -13.43
C ARG A 188 15.31 2.27 -12.63
N THR A 189 14.37 1.49 -13.16
CA THR A 189 13.15 1.06 -12.46
C THR A 189 13.38 -0.32 -11.86
N ARG A 190 13.08 -0.46 -10.57
CA ARG A 190 13.20 -1.71 -9.81
C ARG A 190 11.85 -2.15 -9.26
N HIS A 191 11.51 -3.41 -9.47
CA HIS A 191 10.36 -4.03 -8.81
C HIS A 191 10.70 -4.30 -7.34
N ILE A 192 10.00 -3.64 -6.41
CA ILE A 192 10.10 -3.79 -4.95
C ILE A 192 8.70 -4.14 -4.44
N PRO A 193 8.33 -5.43 -4.34
CA PRO A 193 7.00 -5.86 -3.92
C PRO A 193 6.64 -5.41 -2.50
N HIS A 194 5.39 -5.55 -2.15
CA HIS A 194 4.92 -5.38 -0.77
C HIS A 194 5.64 -6.35 0.18
N ALA A 195 5.49 -6.10 1.47
CA ALA A 195 6.14 -6.86 2.54
C ALA A 195 5.20 -7.07 3.72
N VAL A 196 5.49 -8.05 4.56
CA VAL A 196 4.84 -8.24 5.85
C VAL A 196 5.67 -7.61 6.97
N ASP A 197 4.99 -7.10 7.97
CA ASP A 197 5.57 -6.62 9.23
C ASP A 197 5.48 -7.77 10.26
N LEU A 198 6.60 -8.48 10.46
CA LEU A 198 6.63 -9.62 11.39
C LEU A 198 6.40 -9.20 12.83
N GLU A 199 6.99 -8.08 13.27
CA GLU A 199 6.82 -7.60 14.64
C GLU A 199 5.36 -7.24 14.95
N TRP A 200 4.67 -6.66 13.96
CA TRP A 200 3.24 -6.39 14.07
C TRP A 200 2.43 -7.69 14.14
N TRP A 201 2.78 -8.70 13.35
CA TRP A 201 2.13 -10.01 13.39
C TRP A 201 2.34 -10.70 14.72
N GLU A 202 3.59 -10.84 15.18
CA GLU A 202 3.96 -11.53 16.41
C GLU A 202 3.31 -10.93 17.65
N ARG A 203 3.13 -9.61 17.68
CA ARG A 203 2.49 -8.94 18.83
C ARG A 203 0.97 -9.12 18.90
N ASN A 204 0.31 -9.41 17.78
CA ASN A 204 -1.14 -9.23 17.71
C ASN A 204 -1.92 -10.50 17.26
N HIS A 205 -1.27 -11.52 16.75
CA HIS A 205 -1.97 -12.67 16.12
C HIS A 205 -2.69 -13.60 17.12
N GLU A 206 -2.30 -13.61 18.38
CA GLU A 206 -2.91 -14.46 19.42
C GLU A 206 -4.23 -13.88 19.97
N SER A 207 -4.52 -12.61 19.67
CA SER A 207 -5.72 -11.94 20.16
C SER A 207 -6.95 -12.38 19.36
N VAL A 208 -7.74 -13.29 19.91
CA VAL A 208 -8.98 -13.75 19.26
C VAL A 208 -10.06 -12.66 19.37
N PRO A 209 -10.68 -12.26 18.23
CA PRO A 209 -11.74 -11.25 18.22
C PRO A 209 -13.00 -11.72 18.97
N GLU A 210 -13.61 -10.84 19.75
CA GLU A 210 -14.84 -11.16 20.53
C GLU A 210 -15.99 -11.59 19.62
N GLU A 211 -16.11 -11.03 18.43
CA GLU A 211 -17.15 -11.41 17.46
C GLU A 211 -17.11 -12.89 17.10
N TYR A 212 -15.93 -13.53 17.17
CA TYR A 212 -15.78 -14.95 16.89
C TYR A 212 -16.44 -15.86 17.93
N ASN A 213 -16.78 -15.34 19.12
CA ASN A 213 -17.59 -16.07 20.09
C ASN A 213 -19.03 -16.31 19.61
N ARG A 214 -19.50 -15.45 18.69
CA ARG A 214 -20.87 -15.51 18.12
C ARG A 214 -20.91 -16.04 16.68
N ILE A 215 -19.75 -16.17 16.04
CA ILE A 215 -19.64 -16.66 14.68
C ILE A 215 -18.85 -17.99 14.72
N PRO A 216 -19.55 -19.12 14.68
CA PRO A 216 -18.90 -20.44 14.81
C PRO A 216 -18.04 -20.76 13.57
N PRO A 217 -17.02 -21.62 13.69
CA PRO A 217 -16.31 -22.16 12.53
C PRO A 217 -17.25 -23.06 11.68
N PRO A 218 -16.93 -23.32 10.39
CA PRO A 218 -15.75 -22.83 9.68
C PRO A 218 -15.90 -21.36 9.21
N ARG A 219 -14.84 -20.57 9.41
CA ARG A 219 -14.77 -19.14 9.08
C ARG A 219 -13.94 -18.88 7.84
N VAL A 220 -14.54 -18.30 6.82
CA VAL A 220 -13.89 -17.88 5.56
C VAL A 220 -13.78 -16.37 5.59
N VAL A 221 -12.56 -15.85 5.77
CA VAL A 221 -12.35 -14.44 6.17
C VAL A 221 -11.66 -13.63 5.09
N PHE A 222 -12.20 -12.42 4.87
CA PHE A 222 -11.58 -11.34 4.10
C PHE A 222 -11.24 -10.19 5.03
N THR A 223 -10.03 -9.65 4.94
CA THR A 223 -9.63 -8.42 5.62
C THR A 223 -9.30 -7.32 4.60
N GLY A 224 -9.74 -6.08 4.86
CA GLY A 224 -9.43 -4.91 4.05
C GLY A 224 -10.66 -4.15 3.56
N VAL A 225 -10.43 -3.10 2.80
CA VAL A 225 -11.52 -2.26 2.29
C VAL A 225 -12.46 -3.08 1.41
N VAL A 226 -13.75 -3.05 1.75
CA VAL A 226 -14.85 -3.60 0.96
C VAL A 226 -15.28 -2.52 -0.03
N ASP A 227 -14.92 -2.68 -1.30
CA ASP A 227 -15.20 -1.70 -2.37
C ASP A 227 -15.60 -2.42 -3.67
N SER A 228 -15.54 -1.73 -4.81
CA SER A 228 -15.93 -2.24 -6.12
C SER A 228 -15.14 -3.46 -6.62
N ARG A 229 -14.07 -3.84 -5.92
CA ARG A 229 -13.31 -5.05 -6.23
C ARG A 229 -13.99 -6.32 -5.76
N ILE A 230 -14.87 -6.21 -4.75
CA ILE A 230 -15.62 -7.36 -4.22
C ILE A 230 -16.78 -7.70 -5.15
N ASP A 231 -16.84 -8.94 -5.59
CA ASP A 231 -17.99 -9.46 -6.32
C ASP A 231 -19.09 -9.89 -5.35
N GLY A 232 -20.02 -8.98 -5.10
CA GLY A 232 -21.12 -9.20 -4.15
C GLY A 232 -22.09 -10.30 -4.63
N ALA A 233 -22.35 -10.40 -5.94
CA ALA A 233 -23.23 -11.43 -6.50
C ALA A 233 -22.59 -12.82 -6.37
N PHE A 234 -21.30 -12.93 -6.64
CA PHE A 234 -20.53 -14.14 -6.44
C PHE A 234 -20.54 -14.58 -4.96
N LEU A 235 -20.24 -13.63 -4.04
CA LEU A 235 -20.24 -13.91 -2.60
C LEU A 235 -21.64 -14.36 -2.12
N GLN A 236 -22.71 -13.72 -2.59
CA GLN A 236 -24.09 -14.11 -2.31
C GLN A 236 -24.37 -15.55 -2.77
N ALA A 237 -23.95 -15.92 -3.99
CA ALA A 237 -24.16 -17.26 -4.55
C ALA A 237 -23.39 -18.33 -3.76
N VAL A 238 -22.12 -18.06 -3.42
CA VAL A 238 -21.29 -18.97 -2.62
C VAL A 238 -21.90 -19.18 -1.22
N ALA A 239 -22.27 -18.09 -0.55
CA ALA A 239 -22.82 -18.13 0.79
C ALA A 239 -24.19 -18.84 0.82
N GLY A 240 -25.08 -18.54 -0.13
CA GLY A 240 -26.39 -19.18 -0.24
C GLY A 240 -26.31 -20.68 -0.52
N GLY A 241 -25.34 -21.13 -1.30
CA GLY A 241 -25.08 -22.53 -1.58
C GLY A 241 -24.34 -23.30 -0.46
N SER A 242 -23.90 -22.60 0.59
CA SER A 242 -23.09 -23.19 1.68
C SER A 242 -23.43 -22.62 3.06
N PRO A 243 -24.64 -22.82 3.58
CA PRO A 243 -25.11 -22.19 4.81
C PRO A 243 -24.36 -22.58 6.09
N ARG A 244 -23.54 -23.64 6.04
CA ARG A 244 -22.70 -24.07 7.17
C ARG A 244 -21.41 -23.28 7.31
N PHE A 245 -20.94 -22.60 6.25
CA PHE A 245 -19.72 -21.80 6.28
C PHE A 245 -20.04 -20.35 6.63
N GLN A 246 -19.19 -19.72 7.41
CA GLN A 246 -19.36 -18.33 7.82
C GLN A 246 -18.40 -17.44 7.01
N PHE A 247 -18.93 -16.51 6.22
CA PHE A 247 -18.15 -15.58 5.41
C PHE A 247 -18.03 -14.25 6.15
N ILE A 248 -16.81 -13.86 6.49
CA ILE A 248 -16.56 -12.72 7.36
C ILE A 248 -15.79 -11.65 6.59
N MET A 249 -16.39 -10.46 6.49
CA MET A 249 -15.84 -9.29 5.81
C MET A 249 -15.37 -8.28 6.86
N VAL A 250 -14.06 -8.18 7.08
CA VAL A 250 -13.44 -7.27 8.06
C VAL A 250 -12.83 -6.08 7.35
N GLY A 251 -13.46 -4.92 7.49
CA GLY A 251 -12.95 -3.68 6.93
C GLY A 251 -14.04 -2.68 6.59
N PRO A 252 -13.67 -1.40 6.38
CA PRO A 252 -14.65 -0.37 6.05
C PRO A 252 -15.18 -0.55 4.63
N MET A 253 -16.47 -0.28 4.46
CA MET A 253 -17.09 -0.20 3.14
C MET A 253 -16.80 1.16 2.50
N LYS A 254 -16.40 1.17 1.21
CA LYS A 254 -16.12 2.40 0.47
C LYS A 254 -16.61 2.33 -0.97
N GLY A 255 -16.99 3.49 -1.52
CA GLY A 255 -17.42 3.58 -2.91
C GLY A 255 -18.56 2.62 -3.23
N ALA A 256 -18.43 1.82 -4.29
CA ALA A 256 -19.45 0.83 -4.70
C ALA A 256 -19.60 -0.35 -3.73
N GLY A 257 -18.72 -0.50 -2.73
CA GLY A 257 -18.89 -1.48 -1.66
C GLY A 257 -19.88 -1.03 -0.57
N VAL A 258 -20.25 0.26 -0.55
CA VAL A 258 -21.25 0.77 0.39
C VAL A 258 -22.61 0.20 0.02
N GLY A 259 -23.23 -0.48 0.98
CA GLY A 259 -24.55 -1.11 0.79
C GLY A 259 -24.47 -2.59 0.38
N LEU A 260 -23.30 -3.20 0.20
CA LEU A 260 -23.19 -4.64 -0.03
C LEU A 260 -23.83 -5.47 1.11
N ASP A 261 -23.72 -4.97 2.34
CA ASP A 261 -24.38 -5.56 3.52
C ASP A 261 -25.91 -5.59 3.44
N ARG A 262 -26.52 -4.76 2.59
CA ARG A 262 -27.96 -4.73 2.32
C ARG A 262 -28.36 -5.54 1.11
N THR A 263 -27.47 -5.73 0.15
CA THR A 263 -27.72 -6.49 -1.08
C THR A 263 -27.43 -7.97 -0.91
N ILE A 264 -26.48 -8.33 -0.05
CA ILE A 264 -26.20 -9.71 0.31
C ILE A 264 -27.16 -10.14 1.42
N THR A 265 -28.09 -11.03 1.10
CA THR A 265 -29.15 -11.49 2.00
C THR A 265 -28.83 -12.81 2.70
N ALA A 266 -27.73 -13.46 2.34
CA ALA A 266 -27.28 -14.69 2.96
C ALA A 266 -26.89 -14.45 4.43
N LYS A 267 -27.57 -15.15 5.35
CA LYS A 267 -27.45 -14.95 6.83
C LYS A 267 -26.07 -15.31 7.39
N ASN A 268 -25.29 -16.05 6.64
CA ASN A 268 -23.93 -16.49 6.96
C ASN A 268 -22.84 -15.59 6.37
N VAL A 269 -23.19 -14.36 5.94
CA VAL A 269 -22.23 -13.31 5.57
C VAL A 269 -22.26 -12.21 6.62
N HIS A 270 -21.12 -11.97 7.25
CA HIS A 270 -20.97 -11.03 8.36
C HIS A 270 -20.07 -9.87 7.96
N PHE A 271 -20.59 -8.64 8.00
CA PHE A 271 -19.82 -7.43 7.77
C PHE A 271 -19.47 -6.80 9.13
N LEU A 272 -18.21 -6.91 9.55
CA LEU A 272 -17.76 -6.45 10.87
C LEU A 272 -17.26 -5.00 10.89
N GLY A 273 -17.30 -4.33 9.72
CA GLY A 273 -16.86 -2.95 9.62
C GLY A 273 -15.33 -2.77 9.75
N GLY A 274 -14.90 -1.52 9.86
CA GLY A 274 -13.48 -1.18 10.02
C GLY A 274 -12.96 -1.56 11.40
N LYS A 275 -11.78 -2.17 11.43
CA LYS A 275 -11.04 -2.53 12.64
C LYS A 275 -9.71 -1.80 12.67
N SER A 276 -9.13 -1.66 13.86
CA SER A 276 -7.78 -1.13 13.96
C SER A 276 -6.77 -2.07 13.28
N PRO A 277 -5.66 -1.56 12.76
CA PRO A 277 -4.64 -2.42 12.17
C PRO A 277 -4.14 -3.53 13.13
N ASP A 278 -4.10 -3.25 14.42
CA ASP A 278 -3.57 -4.19 15.42
C ASP A 278 -4.55 -5.31 15.77
N GLU A 279 -5.84 -5.17 15.45
CA GLU A 279 -6.83 -6.23 15.59
C GLU A 279 -6.79 -7.24 14.42
N LEU A 280 -6.33 -6.81 13.23
CA LEU A 280 -6.40 -7.64 12.01
C LEU A 280 -5.68 -8.99 12.11
N PRO A 281 -4.51 -9.11 12.76
CA PRO A 281 -3.85 -10.41 12.92
C PRO A 281 -4.71 -11.45 13.63
N GLY A 282 -5.46 -11.06 14.66
CA GLY A 282 -6.38 -11.95 15.36
C GLY A 282 -7.50 -12.49 14.46
N TYR A 283 -8.08 -11.61 13.59
CA TYR A 283 -9.08 -12.04 12.61
C TYR A 283 -8.49 -13.01 11.58
N ILE A 284 -7.25 -12.76 11.12
CA ILE A 284 -6.55 -13.62 10.16
C ILE A 284 -6.23 -14.99 10.82
N GLN A 285 -5.70 -14.98 12.03
CA GLN A 285 -5.29 -16.19 12.74
C GLN A 285 -6.49 -17.06 13.12
N GLY A 286 -7.59 -16.45 13.52
CA GLY A 286 -8.84 -17.15 13.87
C GLY A 286 -9.68 -17.62 12.68
N ALA A 287 -9.22 -17.38 11.44
CA ALA A 287 -9.84 -17.91 10.22
C ALA A 287 -9.49 -19.38 9.99
N ASP A 288 -10.41 -20.14 9.39
CA ASP A 288 -10.11 -21.46 8.85
C ASP A 288 -9.59 -21.36 7.41
N ILE A 289 -10.13 -20.41 6.63
CA ILE A 289 -9.72 -20.10 5.27
C ILE A 289 -9.70 -18.58 5.10
N LEU A 290 -8.71 -18.06 4.41
CA LEU A 290 -8.63 -16.65 3.99
C LEU A 290 -9.05 -16.50 2.53
N MET A 291 -9.73 -15.41 2.19
CA MET A 291 -10.32 -15.30 0.85
C MET A 291 -10.02 -13.97 0.14
N PHE A 292 -10.00 -14.04 -1.21
CA PHE A 292 -10.02 -12.90 -2.12
C PHE A 292 -11.20 -13.04 -3.08
N PRO A 293 -12.41 -12.58 -2.70
CA PRO A 293 -13.62 -12.68 -3.53
C PRO A 293 -13.69 -11.50 -4.51
N TYR A 294 -12.64 -11.33 -5.32
CA TYR A 294 -12.55 -10.21 -6.25
C TYR A 294 -13.33 -10.50 -7.54
N GLY A 295 -14.02 -9.47 -8.04
CA GLY A 295 -14.70 -9.53 -9.33
C GLY A 295 -13.73 -9.47 -10.50
N LYS A 296 -14.26 -9.74 -11.70
CA LYS A 296 -13.56 -9.51 -12.95
C LYS A 296 -13.66 -8.03 -13.33
N GLY A 297 -12.66 -7.52 -14.01
CA GLY A 297 -12.67 -6.17 -14.56
C GLY A 297 -11.33 -5.47 -14.43
N GLU A 298 -11.19 -4.36 -15.15
CA GLU A 298 -9.96 -3.61 -15.32
C GLU A 298 -9.29 -3.23 -13.97
N LEU A 299 -10.09 -2.91 -12.95
CA LEU A 299 -9.56 -2.59 -11.63
C LEU A 299 -8.87 -3.79 -10.97
N CYS A 300 -9.39 -5.00 -11.16
CA CYS A 300 -8.80 -6.23 -10.60
C CYS A 300 -7.61 -6.71 -11.43
N ASP A 301 -7.64 -6.49 -12.76
CA ASP A 301 -6.58 -6.91 -13.68
C ASP A 301 -5.25 -6.15 -13.46
N HIS A 302 -5.31 -4.95 -12.88
CA HIS A 302 -4.14 -4.10 -12.64
C HIS A 302 -3.71 -4.01 -11.17
N ILE A 303 -4.39 -4.73 -10.26
CA ILE A 303 -3.96 -4.83 -8.86
C ILE A 303 -2.69 -5.66 -8.80
N GLY A 304 -1.61 -5.11 -8.25
CA GLY A 304 -0.43 -5.87 -7.84
C GLY A 304 -0.77 -6.87 -6.73
N LEU A 305 0.18 -7.71 -6.32
CA LEU A 305 -0.02 -8.57 -5.15
C LEU A 305 -0.45 -7.69 -3.97
N PRO A 306 -1.67 -7.90 -3.44
CA PRO A 306 -2.14 -7.04 -2.36
C PRO A 306 -1.29 -7.23 -1.10
N LEU A 307 -1.09 -6.15 -0.33
CA LEU A 307 -0.35 -6.21 0.93
C LEU A 307 -0.82 -7.36 1.84
N LYS A 308 -2.13 -7.56 1.93
CA LYS A 308 -2.75 -8.63 2.70
C LYS A 308 -2.39 -10.05 2.23
N PHE A 309 -1.88 -10.23 1.02
CA PHE A 309 -1.41 -11.54 0.57
C PHE A 309 -0.26 -12.06 1.44
N TYR A 310 0.72 -11.20 1.74
CA TYR A 310 1.81 -11.58 2.66
C TYR A 310 1.34 -11.70 4.11
N GLU A 311 0.36 -10.88 4.52
CA GLU A 311 -0.30 -10.98 5.83
C GLU A 311 -1.09 -12.28 5.97
N TYR A 312 -1.68 -12.78 4.89
CA TYR A 312 -2.34 -14.09 4.84
C TYR A 312 -1.32 -15.24 4.85
N CYS A 313 -0.23 -15.09 4.09
CA CYS A 313 0.82 -16.10 4.01
C CYS A 313 1.46 -16.35 5.38
N ILE A 314 1.73 -15.32 6.20
CA ILE A 314 2.37 -15.51 7.51
C ILE A 314 1.51 -16.31 8.49
N SER A 315 0.18 -16.30 8.34
CA SER A 315 -0.72 -17.12 9.16
C SER A 315 -0.64 -18.62 8.84
N GLY A 316 -0.08 -18.99 7.69
CA GLY A 316 -0.08 -20.37 7.19
C GLY A 316 -1.45 -20.88 6.72
N LYS A 317 -2.54 -20.13 6.93
CA LYS A 317 -3.90 -20.54 6.59
C LYS A 317 -4.10 -20.72 5.08
N PRO A 318 -4.99 -21.63 4.64
CA PRO A 318 -5.36 -21.73 3.22
C PRO A 318 -5.88 -20.40 2.67
N ILE A 319 -5.50 -20.08 1.44
CA ILE A 319 -5.95 -18.87 0.75
C ILE A 319 -6.76 -19.28 -0.47
N LEU A 320 -8.05 -18.92 -0.51
CA LEU A 320 -8.95 -19.15 -1.63
C LEU A 320 -9.22 -17.85 -2.38
N SER A 321 -9.15 -17.87 -3.69
CA SER A 321 -9.31 -16.68 -4.51
C SER A 321 -10.09 -16.95 -5.79
N THR A 322 -10.84 -15.95 -6.26
CA THR A 322 -11.23 -15.83 -7.65
C THR A 322 -10.00 -15.58 -8.53
N PRO A 323 -10.01 -15.87 -9.82
CA PRO A 323 -8.92 -15.55 -10.73
C PRO A 323 -8.72 -14.02 -10.80
N PHE A 324 -7.49 -13.56 -10.59
CA PHE A 324 -7.04 -12.22 -10.98
C PHE A 324 -5.56 -12.24 -11.39
N THR A 325 -5.16 -11.32 -12.25
CA THR A 325 -3.93 -11.42 -13.04
C THR A 325 -2.64 -11.24 -12.25
N SER A 326 -2.72 -10.67 -11.04
CA SER A 326 -1.55 -10.20 -10.30
C SER A 326 -0.79 -11.27 -9.50
N PHE A 327 -1.26 -12.52 -9.48
CA PHE A 327 -0.45 -13.57 -8.87
C PHE A 327 0.73 -13.89 -9.79
N GLU A 328 1.93 -13.67 -9.31
CA GLU A 328 3.12 -14.22 -9.92
C GLU A 328 3.08 -15.74 -9.86
N THR A 329 3.78 -16.40 -10.76
CA THR A 329 3.75 -17.86 -10.89
C THR A 329 3.99 -18.59 -9.57
N GLU A 330 4.97 -18.12 -8.79
CA GLU A 330 5.32 -18.71 -7.50
C GLU A 330 4.25 -18.49 -6.43
N SER A 331 3.64 -17.29 -6.37
CA SER A 331 2.58 -16.96 -5.43
C SER A 331 1.29 -17.70 -5.75
N ARG A 332 0.99 -17.94 -7.03
CA ARG A 332 -0.20 -18.65 -7.48
C ARG A 332 -0.25 -20.10 -6.98
N GLN A 333 0.89 -20.74 -6.81
CA GLN A 333 0.95 -22.11 -6.28
C GLN A 333 0.52 -22.20 -4.80
N LEU A 334 0.58 -21.10 -4.05
CA LEU A 334 0.23 -21.01 -2.65
C LEU A 334 -1.23 -20.65 -2.39
N VAL A 335 -1.96 -20.30 -3.47
CA VAL A 335 -3.35 -19.89 -3.45
C VAL A 335 -4.20 -20.89 -4.21
N TYR A 336 -5.38 -21.17 -3.70
CA TYR A 336 -6.37 -22.02 -4.39
C TYR A 336 -7.26 -21.10 -5.22
N VAL A 337 -7.06 -21.11 -6.54
CA VAL A 337 -7.84 -20.28 -7.47
C VAL A 337 -9.03 -21.08 -8.00
N ARG A 338 -10.24 -20.54 -7.86
CA ARG A 338 -11.49 -21.12 -8.32
C ARG A 338 -12.35 -20.04 -8.96
N SER A 339 -13.07 -20.38 -10.02
CA SER A 339 -13.74 -19.42 -10.90
C SER A 339 -15.25 -19.33 -10.71
N THR A 340 -15.88 -20.39 -10.19
CA THR A 340 -17.34 -20.43 -10.03
C THR A 340 -17.73 -20.62 -8.56
N PRO A 341 -18.96 -20.25 -8.17
CA PRO A 341 -19.46 -20.49 -6.82
C PRO A 341 -19.40 -21.96 -6.42
N GLU A 342 -19.72 -22.88 -7.31
CA GLU A 342 -19.71 -24.33 -7.07
C GLU A 342 -18.29 -24.84 -6.80
N GLU A 343 -17.32 -24.37 -7.60
CA GLU A 343 -15.90 -24.66 -7.39
C GLU A 343 -15.38 -24.10 -6.06
N TRP A 344 -15.88 -22.93 -5.62
CA TRP A 344 -15.53 -22.37 -4.32
C TRP A 344 -16.07 -23.21 -3.19
N ILE A 345 -17.36 -23.61 -3.25
CA ILE A 345 -18.00 -24.46 -2.23
C ILE A 345 -17.27 -25.80 -2.13
N ALA A 346 -16.95 -26.42 -3.25
CA ALA A 346 -16.18 -27.66 -3.29
C ALA A 346 -14.76 -27.45 -2.73
N GLY A 347 -14.10 -26.37 -3.12
CA GLY A 347 -12.76 -26.01 -2.64
C GLY A 347 -12.71 -25.76 -1.14
N ILE A 348 -13.70 -25.08 -0.57
CA ILE A 348 -13.81 -24.87 0.90
C ILE A 348 -13.93 -26.23 1.60
N ARG A 349 -14.78 -27.13 1.12
CA ARG A 349 -14.94 -28.48 1.70
C ARG A 349 -13.64 -29.27 1.67
N ASP A 350 -12.94 -29.27 0.53
CA ASP A 350 -11.66 -29.94 0.33
C ASP A 350 -10.59 -29.39 1.29
N LEU A 351 -10.48 -28.07 1.40
CA LEU A 351 -9.53 -27.41 2.31
C LEU A 351 -9.78 -27.73 3.79
N LEU A 352 -11.04 -27.79 4.20
CA LEU A 352 -11.43 -28.09 5.58
C LEU A 352 -11.24 -29.59 5.93
N SER A 353 -11.31 -30.49 4.95
CA SER A 353 -11.06 -31.92 5.16
C SER A 353 -9.58 -32.31 5.18
N GLY A 354 -8.67 -31.34 5.15
CA GLY A 354 -7.22 -31.59 5.11
C GLY A 354 -6.69 -31.96 3.72
N GLY A 355 -7.41 -31.54 2.65
CA GLY A 355 -7.10 -31.85 1.25
C GLY A 355 -5.69 -31.42 0.81
N GLN A 356 -5.28 -32.00 -0.30
CA GLN A 356 -3.97 -32.00 -0.98
C GLN A 356 -2.90 -31.02 -0.48
N GLY A 357 -1.97 -31.51 0.37
CA GLY A 357 -0.74 -30.78 0.71
C GLY A 357 -0.93 -29.61 1.68
N GLY A 358 -1.96 -29.63 2.51
CA GLY A 358 -2.32 -28.53 3.41
C GLY A 358 -1.16 -28.06 4.28
N GLU A 359 -0.47 -28.96 4.96
CA GLU A 359 0.65 -28.64 5.85
C GLU A 359 1.90 -28.15 5.05
N LEU A 360 2.22 -28.82 3.95
CA LEU A 360 3.35 -28.44 3.10
C LEU A 360 3.15 -27.04 2.51
N LYS A 361 1.95 -26.75 2.02
CA LYS A 361 1.60 -25.40 1.50
C LYS A 361 1.54 -24.37 2.62
N ALA A 362 1.14 -24.73 3.84
CA ALA A 362 1.16 -23.83 4.99
C ALA A 362 2.60 -23.39 5.32
N LYS A 363 3.53 -24.33 5.39
CA LYS A 363 4.97 -24.04 5.58
C LYS A 363 5.50 -23.15 4.47
N ALA A 364 5.22 -23.47 3.21
CA ALA A 364 5.66 -22.69 2.06
C ALA A 364 5.10 -21.24 2.06
N ARG A 365 3.85 -21.04 2.52
CA ARG A 365 3.28 -19.69 2.71
C ARG A 365 4.03 -18.90 3.77
N ILE A 366 4.29 -19.50 4.93
CA ILE A 366 5.03 -18.87 6.03
C ILE A 366 6.45 -18.52 5.57
N GLU A 367 7.15 -19.44 4.92
CA GLU A 367 8.49 -19.21 4.38
C GLU A 367 8.51 -18.04 3.39
N LEU A 368 7.52 -17.99 2.46
CA LEU A 368 7.39 -16.87 1.55
C LEU A 368 7.24 -15.55 2.31
N ALA A 369 6.38 -15.50 3.31
CA ALA A 369 6.16 -14.30 4.10
C ALA A 369 7.42 -13.85 4.86
N VAL A 370 8.11 -14.79 5.52
CA VAL A 370 9.35 -14.51 6.25
C VAL A 370 10.47 -14.00 5.33
N GLN A 371 10.54 -14.48 4.09
CA GLN A 371 11.48 -13.99 3.08
C GLN A 371 11.06 -12.64 2.47
N ASN A 372 9.83 -12.18 2.72
CA ASN A 372 9.28 -10.95 2.15
C ASN A 372 8.90 -9.92 3.23
N THR A 373 9.81 -9.62 4.14
CA THR A 373 9.65 -8.62 5.20
C THR A 373 10.12 -7.24 4.76
N TYR A 374 9.75 -6.19 5.50
CA TYR A 374 10.27 -4.83 5.27
C TYR A 374 11.80 -4.78 5.36
N ARG A 375 12.42 -5.56 6.26
CA ARG A 375 13.88 -5.67 6.35
C ARG A 375 14.51 -6.23 5.06
N HIS A 376 13.89 -7.25 4.44
CA HIS A 376 14.36 -7.77 3.16
C HIS A 376 14.22 -6.73 2.05
N ARG A 377 13.10 -6.00 1.99
CA ARG A 377 12.92 -4.92 1.00
C ARG A 377 13.95 -3.80 1.18
N ILE A 378 14.29 -3.44 2.41
CA ILE A 378 15.34 -2.46 2.69
C ILE A 378 16.70 -2.96 2.18
N LYS A 379 17.04 -4.24 2.34
CA LYS A 379 18.27 -4.82 1.77
C LYS A 379 18.29 -4.73 0.23
N GLU A 380 17.19 -5.03 -0.43
CA GLU A 380 17.04 -4.89 -1.88
C GLU A 380 17.21 -3.43 -2.32
N GLN A 381 16.56 -2.51 -1.63
CA GLN A 381 16.68 -1.07 -1.88
C GLN A 381 18.12 -0.57 -1.70
N LYS A 382 18.78 -0.94 -0.59
CA LYS A 382 20.19 -0.61 -0.31
C LYS A 382 21.09 -0.98 -1.48
N ARG A 383 21.02 -2.25 -1.94
CA ARG A 383 21.82 -2.74 -3.06
C ARG A 383 21.58 -1.91 -4.31
N PHE A 384 20.32 -1.71 -4.67
CA PHE A 384 19.96 -0.99 -5.89
C PHE A 384 20.35 0.49 -5.84
N LEU A 385 20.19 1.17 -4.69
CA LEU A 385 20.59 2.57 -4.53
C LEU A 385 22.11 2.74 -4.58
N SER A 386 22.88 1.78 -4.03
CA SER A 386 24.35 1.80 -4.11
C SER A 386 24.84 1.61 -5.56
N GLU A 387 24.21 0.72 -6.33
CA GLU A 387 24.47 0.53 -7.76
C GLU A 387 24.15 1.82 -8.56
N THR A 388 23.02 2.47 -8.22
CA THR A 388 22.58 3.71 -8.86
C THR A 388 23.54 4.87 -8.58
N ALA A 389 23.98 5.02 -7.33
CA ALA A 389 24.92 6.08 -6.93
C ALA A 389 26.29 5.94 -7.61
N GLY A 390 26.82 4.71 -7.68
CA GLY A 390 28.09 4.44 -8.39
C GLY A 390 28.05 4.81 -9.88
N GLY A 391 26.86 4.73 -10.49
CA GLY A 391 26.66 5.16 -11.87
C GLY A 391 26.45 6.68 -12.06
N ILE A 392 26.20 7.43 -10.98
CA ILE A 392 26.05 8.91 -10.98
C ILE A 392 27.42 9.55 -10.71
N ASP A 393 28.16 9.04 -9.73
CA ASP A 393 29.50 9.56 -9.37
C ASP A 393 30.57 9.29 -10.47
N GLY A 394 30.26 8.45 -11.47
CA GLY A 394 31.12 8.12 -12.61
C GLY A 394 30.85 8.90 -13.90
N LYS A 395 29.93 9.88 -13.88
CA LYS A 395 29.66 10.82 -14.97
C LYS A 395 30.08 12.22 -14.58
#